data_47b132805792c04a1697d9d3c5247b94
#
_entry.id   47b132805792c04a1697d9d3c5247b94
#
_cell.length_a   1.000
_cell.length_b   1.000
_cell.length_c   1.000
_cell.angle_alpha   90.00
_cell.angle_beta   90.00
_cell.angle_gamma   90.00
#
_symmetry.space_group_name_H-M   'P 1'
#
loop_
_entity.id
_entity.type
_entity.pdbx_description
1 polymer ?
#
loop_
_entity_poly.entity_id
_entity_poly.type
_entity_poly.pdbx_seq_one_letter_code
_entity_poly.pdbx_strand_id
1 'polypeptide(L)'
;MRATRSGALLVSIHDVTPAWDRETRLLWQLCRNVGITPALCVVPAWHGRWPLTRHASYVRWLQECERQGAELFLHGERHDEDGLRRSWRDGLRALGQTAREGEFLTLNRDEALLRIARGLGQLRALDLSPIGFVPPAWLARECTHDVVREVGLRISEDVRSIRLHDLRTGASTRRRAQAVRWSSRTAMRAHLSHAVSLWHLQRQRANPLVRLALHPQDLSHPVTALSVRVALRRWSQVRTTMRYQDLQ
;
A
#
# COMPACT_ATOMS: atom_id res chain seq x y z
N MET A 1 27.98 -18.13 10.75
CA MET A 1 28.09 -16.67 10.54
C MET A 1 26.75 -16.14 10.01
N ARG A 2 26.04 -15.28 10.75
CA ARG A 2 24.88 -14.57 10.19
C ARG A 2 25.42 -13.51 9.23
N ALA A 3 25.06 -13.62 7.96
CA ALA A 3 25.36 -12.57 6.98
C ALA A 3 24.87 -11.22 7.52
N THR A 4 25.73 -10.20 7.49
CA THR A 4 25.34 -8.83 7.87
C THR A 4 24.21 -8.40 6.95
N ARG A 5 23.03 -8.14 7.53
CA ARG A 5 21.86 -7.63 6.77
C ARG A 5 22.19 -6.25 6.25
N SER A 6 22.20 -6.08 4.94
CA SER A 6 22.49 -4.80 4.29
C SER A 6 21.22 -4.11 3.84
N GLY A 7 20.90 -2.95 4.45
CA GLY A 7 19.77 -2.10 4.07
C GLY A 7 18.43 -2.55 4.67
N ALA A 8 17.42 -1.73 4.45
CA ALA A 8 16.07 -1.84 4.99
C ALA A 8 15.10 -2.52 4.01
N LEU A 9 14.10 -3.20 4.57
CA LEU A 9 12.97 -3.79 3.87
C LEU A 9 11.66 -3.28 4.48
N LEU A 10 10.83 -2.64 3.67
CA LEU A 10 9.45 -2.32 3.98
C LEU A 10 8.53 -3.25 3.21
N VAL A 11 7.48 -3.70 3.85
CA VAL A 11 6.43 -4.51 3.23
C VAL A 11 5.08 -3.92 3.55
N SER A 12 4.24 -3.76 2.54
CA SER A 12 2.85 -3.34 2.69
C SER A 12 1.90 -4.31 2.00
N ILE A 13 0.73 -4.50 2.57
CA ILE A 13 -0.39 -5.20 1.96
C ILE A 13 -1.41 -4.14 1.57
N HIS A 14 -1.71 -4.07 0.29
CA HIS A 14 -2.67 -3.14 -0.31
C HIS A 14 -4.06 -3.77 -0.41
N ASP A 15 -5.05 -2.99 -0.77
CA ASP A 15 -6.44 -3.44 -0.98
C ASP A 15 -7.00 -4.19 0.24
N VAL A 16 -6.62 -3.74 1.45
CA VAL A 16 -7.05 -4.36 2.70
C VAL A 16 -8.51 -4.01 2.96
N THR A 17 -9.41 -4.96 2.69
CA THR A 17 -10.86 -4.79 2.71
C THR A 17 -11.56 -6.12 3.00
N PRO A 18 -12.78 -6.13 3.56
CA PRO A 18 -13.55 -7.35 3.75
C PRO A 18 -13.81 -8.15 2.46
N ALA A 19 -13.81 -7.48 1.30
CA ALA A 19 -13.94 -8.16 0.01
C ALA A 19 -12.81 -9.18 -0.26
N TRP A 20 -11.66 -9.01 0.37
CA TRP A 20 -10.47 -9.85 0.26
C TRP A 20 -10.04 -10.43 1.63
N ASP A 21 -10.99 -10.73 2.52
CA ASP A 21 -10.70 -11.15 3.91
C ASP A 21 -9.72 -12.33 3.95
N ARG A 22 -10.02 -13.40 3.21
CA ARG A 22 -9.20 -14.62 3.20
C ARG A 22 -7.77 -14.36 2.70
N GLU A 23 -7.65 -13.70 1.56
CA GLU A 23 -6.37 -13.44 0.89
C GLU A 23 -5.52 -12.46 1.72
N THR A 24 -6.13 -11.45 2.31
CA THR A 24 -5.45 -10.48 3.17
C THR A 24 -4.88 -11.15 4.42
N ARG A 25 -5.66 -12.00 5.09
CA ARG A 25 -5.18 -12.77 6.25
C ARG A 25 -4.06 -13.73 5.86
N LEU A 26 -4.15 -14.35 4.70
CA LEU A 26 -3.09 -15.24 4.21
C LEU A 26 -1.79 -14.48 3.92
N LEU A 27 -1.86 -13.30 3.28
CA LEU A 27 -0.69 -12.43 3.08
C LEU A 27 -0.08 -11.98 4.41
N TRP A 28 -0.91 -11.60 5.38
CA TRP A 28 -0.47 -11.28 6.73
C TRP A 28 0.32 -12.45 7.34
N GLN A 29 -0.24 -13.66 7.32
CA GLN A 29 0.43 -14.85 7.86
C GLN A 29 1.74 -15.14 7.13
N LEU A 30 1.77 -15.04 5.80
CA LEU A 30 3.00 -15.24 5.02
C LEU A 30 4.11 -14.28 5.42
N CYS A 31 3.78 -13.02 5.69
CA CYS A 31 4.73 -12.03 6.21
C CYS A 31 5.20 -12.40 7.62
N ARG A 32 4.26 -12.71 8.53
CA ARG A 32 4.57 -13.04 9.92
C ARG A 32 5.46 -14.29 10.05
N ASN A 33 5.24 -15.30 9.22
CA ASN A 33 6.02 -16.53 9.20
C ASN A 33 7.52 -16.31 8.85
N VAL A 34 7.85 -15.18 8.24
CA VAL A 34 9.25 -14.81 7.94
C VAL A 34 9.74 -13.61 8.78
N GLY A 35 9.04 -13.29 9.87
CA GLY A 35 9.41 -12.24 10.82
C GLY A 35 9.15 -10.82 10.33
N ILE A 36 8.24 -10.64 9.36
CA ILE A 36 7.82 -9.32 8.86
C ILE A 36 6.48 -8.94 9.49
N THR A 37 6.38 -7.71 10.02
CA THR A 37 5.09 -7.07 10.34
C THR A 37 4.80 -6.08 9.20
N PRO A 38 3.92 -6.40 8.24
CA PRO A 38 3.64 -5.52 7.13
C PRO A 38 2.76 -4.35 7.54
N ALA A 39 2.86 -3.23 6.82
CA ALA A 39 1.86 -2.17 6.87
C ALA A 39 0.60 -2.62 6.13
N LEU A 40 -0.56 -2.13 6.56
CA LEU A 40 -1.86 -2.47 5.99
C LEU A 40 -2.50 -1.22 5.36
N CYS A 41 -2.65 -1.23 4.05
CA CYS A 41 -3.29 -0.15 3.28
C CYS A 41 -4.80 -0.44 3.19
N VAL A 42 -5.56 0.17 4.11
CA VAL A 42 -6.97 -0.15 4.38
C VAL A 42 -7.89 0.71 3.53
N VAL A 43 -8.87 0.08 2.89
CA VAL A 43 -9.96 0.74 2.16
C VAL A 43 -11.25 0.63 2.96
N PRO A 44 -11.77 1.72 3.55
CA PRO A 44 -12.92 1.64 4.46
C PRO A 44 -14.24 1.28 3.79
N ALA A 45 -14.43 1.55 2.50
CA ALA A 45 -15.70 1.31 1.80
C ALA A 45 -15.48 0.80 0.37
N TRP A 46 -14.78 -0.33 0.21
CA TRP A 46 -14.38 -0.90 -1.07
C TRP A 46 -15.52 -0.90 -2.10
N HIS A 47 -15.32 -0.14 -3.19
CA HIS A 47 -16.29 0.06 -4.27
C HIS A 47 -17.70 0.46 -3.80
N GLY A 48 -17.81 1.07 -2.60
CA GLY A 48 -19.09 1.39 -1.97
C GLY A 48 -19.95 0.19 -1.55
N ARG A 49 -19.45 -1.03 -1.74
CA ARG A 49 -20.21 -2.29 -1.51
C ARG A 49 -19.79 -3.03 -0.25
N TRP A 50 -18.54 -2.85 0.19
CA TRP A 50 -17.93 -3.58 1.31
C TRP A 50 -17.47 -2.61 2.41
N PRO A 51 -18.40 -1.88 3.06
CA PRO A 51 -18.03 -0.97 4.13
C PRO A 51 -17.57 -1.75 5.37
N LEU A 52 -16.45 -1.35 5.97
CA LEU A 52 -15.92 -1.97 7.19
C LEU A 52 -16.93 -2.03 8.33
N THR A 53 -17.81 -1.03 8.44
CA THR A 53 -18.85 -0.95 9.48
C THR A 53 -19.81 -2.14 9.49
N ARG A 54 -19.94 -2.87 8.38
CA ARG A 54 -20.77 -4.07 8.29
C ARG A 54 -20.01 -5.37 8.53
N HIS A 55 -18.69 -5.30 8.82
CA HIS A 55 -17.80 -6.46 8.94
C HIS A 55 -17.04 -6.46 10.27
N ALA A 56 -17.73 -6.51 11.39
CA ALA A 56 -17.16 -6.38 12.74
C ALA A 56 -16.04 -7.40 13.03
N SER A 57 -16.11 -8.64 12.50
CA SER A 57 -15.04 -9.63 12.67
C SER A 57 -13.76 -9.23 11.97
N TYR A 58 -13.87 -8.60 10.80
CA TYR A 58 -12.72 -8.10 10.05
C TYR A 58 -12.11 -6.87 10.72
N VAL A 59 -12.94 -5.97 11.26
CA VAL A 59 -12.48 -4.82 12.03
C VAL A 59 -11.70 -5.27 13.28
N ARG A 60 -12.22 -6.23 14.05
CA ARG A 60 -11.48 -6.81 15.20
C ARG A 60 -10.14 -7.43 14.80
N TRP A 61 -10.07 -8.05 13.63
CA TRP A 61 -8.80 -8.56 13.10
C TRP A 61 -7.82 -7.43 12.75
N LEU A 62 -8.27 -6.34 12.14
CA LEU A 62 -7.43 -5.16 11.87
C LEU A 62 -6.89 -4.55 13.17
N GLN A 63 -7.75 -4.39 14.18
CA GLN A 63 -7.35 -3.91 15.50
C GLN A 63 -6.32 -4.83 16.16
N GLU A 64 -6.46 -6.15 16.00
CA GLU A 64 -5.46 -7.11 16.47
C GLU A 64 -4.14 -6.98 15.71
N CYS A 65 -4.15 -6.82 14.39
CA CYS A 65 -2.94 -6.57 13.61
C CYS A 65 -2.22 -5.29 14.08
N GLU A 66 -2.97 -4.21 14.34
CA GLU A 66 -2.43 -2.95 14.86
C GLU A 66 -1.80 -3.14 16.24
N ARG A 67 -2.45 -3.87 17.17
CA ARG A 67 -1.87 -4.23 18.48
C ARG A 67 -0.61 -5.08 18.35
N GLN A 68 -0.49 -5.88 17.29
CA GLN A 68 0.71 -6.65 16.95
C GLN A 68 1.78 -5.82 16.23
N GLY A 69 1.59 -4.51 16.11
CA GLY A 69 2.55 -3.54 15.57
C GLY A 69 2.42 -3.25 14.07
N ALA A 70 1.31 -3.67 13.43
CA ALA A 70 1.04 -3.24 12.07
C ALA A 70 0.78 -1.73 12.03
N GLU A 71 1.33 -1.06 11.02
CA GLU A 71 1.01 0.33 10.71
C GLU A 71 -0.16 0.37 9.73
N LEU A 72 -1.15 1.20 10.02
CA LEU A 72 -2.30 1.35 9.13
C LEU A 72 -2.11 2.57 8.23
N PHE A 73 -2.48 2.42 6.98
CA PHE A 73 -2.55 3.48 5.99
C PHE A 73 -3.96 3.56 5.42
N LEU A 74 -4.46 4.76 5.24
CA LEU A 74 -5.67 4.95 4.43
C LEU A 74 -5.32 4.72 2.96
N HIS A 75 -6.10 3.86 2.26
CA HIS A 75 -5.88 3.52 0.84
C HIS A 75 -7.07 3.94 -0.03
N GLY A 76 -7.34 5.25 -0.06
CA GLY A 76 -8.55 5.80 -0.63
C GLY A 76 -9.77 5.62 0.28
N GLU A 77 -10.90 6.20 -0.10
CA GLU A 77 -12.19 5.99 0.57
C GLU A 77 -12.89 4.75 0.01
N ARG A 78 -12.91 4.61 -1.32
CA ARG A 78 -13.66 3.58 -2.05
C ARG A 78 -12.82 2.75 -3.00
N HIS A 79 -11.63 3.20 -3.37
CA HIS A 79 -10.73 2.57 -4.33
C HIS A 79 -11.34 2.42 -5.75
N ASP A 80 -12.25 3.30 -6.12
CA ASP A 80 -12.88 3.33 -7.44
C ASP A 80 -12.91 4.75 -8.02
N GLU A 81 -13.14 4.86 -9.32
CA GLU A 81 -13.31 6.12 -10.05
C GLU A 81 -14.77 6.41 -10.36
N ASP A 82 -15.70 5.85 -9.61
CA ASP A 82 -17.13 6.04 -9.84
C ASP A 82 -17.51 7.54 -9.73
N GLY A 83 -18.18 8.03 -10.76
CA GLY A 83 -18.54 9.46 -10.88
C GLY A 83 -17.40 10.39 -11.31
N LEU A 84 -16.17 9.92 -11.49
CA LEU A 84 -15.03 10.74 -11.91
C LEU A 84 -14.85 10.75 -13.44
N ARG A 85 -14.58 11.93 -14.00
CA ARG A 85 -14.26 12.10 -15.42
C ARG A 85 -12.76 12.28 -15.61
N ARG A 86 -12.13 11.42 -16.41
CA ARG A 86 -10.73 11.55 -16.80
C ARG A 86 -10.57 12.55 -17.95
N SER A 87 -9.59 13.44 -17.84
CA SER A 87 -9.06 14.14 -19.02
C SER A 87 -8.24 13.16 -19.87
N TRP A 88 -7.95 13.51 -21.12
CA TRP A 88 -7.07 12.70 -21.98
C TRP A 88 -5.67 12.51 -21.37
N ARG A 89 -5.14 13.52 -20.66
CA ARG A 89 -3.86 13.45 -19.93
C ARG A 89 -3.91 12.48 -18.77
N ASP A 90 -5.02 12.44 -18.04
CA ASP A 90 -5.25 11.49 -16.95
C ASP A 90 -5.40 10.06 -17.51
N GLY A 91 -6.02 9.91 -18.67
CA GLY A 91 -6.07 8.64 -19.40
C GLY A 91 -4.68 8.09 -19.72
N LEU A 92 -3.77 8.94 -20.22
CA LEU A 92 -2.38 8.56 -20.48
C LEU A 92 -1.61 8.17 -19.21
N ARG A 93 -1.80 8.89 -18.10
CA ARG A 93 -1.18 8.55 -16.80
C ARG A 93 -1.68 7.23 -16.24
N ALA A 94 -2.93 6.89 -16.49
CA ALA A 94 -3.55 5.65 -16.04
C ALA A 94 -3.22 4.44 -16.93
N LEU A 95 -2.66 4.67 -18.12
CA LEU A 95 -2.44 3.62 -19.11
C LEU A 95 -1.52 2.53 -18.56
N GLY A 96 -2.03 1.29 -18.50
CA GLY A 96 -1.30 0.15 -17.98
C GLY A 96 -1.16 0.07 -16.46
N GLN A 97 -1.57 1.09 -15.71
CA GLN A 97 -1.43 1.13 -14.24
C GLN A 97 -2.70 0.73 -13.49
N THR A 98 -3.89 1.07 -14.00
CA THR A 98 -5.15 0.84 -13.29
C THR A 98 -6.28 0.38 -14.21
N ALA A 99 -7.26 -0.37 -13.63
CA ALA A 99 -8.52 -0.74 -14.23
C ALA A 99 -9.66 0.10 -13.59
N ARG A 100 -9.59 1.43 -13.65
CA ARG A 100 -10.48 2.38 -12.99
C ARG A 100 -10.40 2.39 -11.46
N GLU A 101 -9.18 2.24 -10.94
CA GLU A 101 -8.89 2.24 -9.49
C GLU A 101 -8.19 3.53 -9.04
N GLY A 102 -8.01 4.52 -9.94
CA GLY A 102 -7.29 5.77 -9.65
C GLY A 102 -8.16 6.83 -9.00
N GLU A 103 -8.75 6.55 -7.85
CA GLU A 103 -9.69 7.42 -7.12
C GLU A 103 -9.17 8.87 -6.98
N PHE A 104 -7.86 9.08 -6.82
CA PHE A 104 -7.24 10.40 -6.60
C PHE A 104 -6.57 10.99 -7.85
N LEU A 105 -6.68 10.33 -9.01
CA LEU A 105 -6.02 10.77 -10.24
C LEU A 105 -6.52 12.13 -10.73
N THR A 106 -7.84 12.37 -10.62
CA THR A 106 -8.51 13.54 -11.19
C THR A 106 -8.88 14.60 -10.17
N LEU A 107 -8.86 14.27 -8.87
CA LEU A 107 -9.32 15.15 -7.81
C LEU A 107 -8.48 16.41 -7.70
N ASN A 108 -9.16 17.55 -7.48
CA ASN A 108 -8.52 18.77 -7.02
C ASN A 108 -8.22 18.68 -5.50
N ARG A 109 -7.63 19.74 -4.95
CA ARG A 109 -7.23 19.77 -3.55
C ARG A 109 -8.40 19.57 -2.57
N ASP A 110 -9.51 20.26 -2.79
CA ASP A 110 -10.64 20.24 -1.87
C ASP A 110 -11.40 18.90 -1.93
N GLU A 111 -11.54 18.35 -3.14
CA GLU A 111 -12.09 17.01 -3.34
C GLU A 111 -11.22 15.95 -2.68
N ALA A 112 -9.89 16.04 -2.81
CA ALA A 112 -8.94 15.13 -2.16
C ALA A 112 -9.02 15.25 -0.63
N LEU A 113 -9.11 16.49 -0.09
CA LEU A 113 -9.29 16.74 1.34
C LEU A 113 -10.57 16.09 1.86
N LEU A 114 -11.69 16.32 1.19
CA LEU A 114 -12.97 15.75 1.57
C LEU A 114 -12.94 14.21 1.60
N ARG A 115 -12.37 13.57 0.59
CA ARG A 115 -12.29 12.11 0.51
C ARG A 115 -11.36 11.53 1.56
N ILE A 116 -10.18 12.12 1.76
CA ILE A 116 -9.25 11.68 2.80
C ILE A 116 -9.88 11.85 4.17
N ALA A 117 -10.50 13.01 4.45
CA ALA A 117 -11.15 13.27 5.73
C ALA A 117 -12.28 12.26 6.02
N ARG A 118 -13.11 11.93 5.02
CA ARG A 118 -14.17 10.92 5.17
C ARG A 118 -13.59 9.53 5.43
N GLY A 119 -12.60 9.11 4.65
CA GLY A 119 -11.93 7.82 4.86
C GLY A 119 -11.30 7.70 6.24
N LEU A 120 -10.60 8.75 6.70
CA LEU A 120 -10.03 8.82 8.05
C LEU A 120 -11.11 8.77 9.13
N GLY A 121 -12.21 9.52 8.95
CA GLY A 121 -13.34 9.51 9.88
C GLY A 121 -13.94 8.11 10.04
N GLN A 122 -14.09 7.37 8.92
CA GLN A 122 -14.59 6.00 8.96
C GLN A 122 -13.64 5.05 9.70
N LEU A 123 -12.32 5.15 9.49
CA LEU A 123 -11.35 4.30 10.20
C LEU A 123 -11.28 4.65 11.69
N ARG A 124 -11.22 5.92 12.04
CA ARG A 124 -11.17 6.39 13.44
C ARG A 124 -12.42 6.02 14.23
N ALA A 125 -13.59 6.06 13.59
CA ALA A 125 -14.86 5.63 14.20
C ALA A 125 -14.90 4.11 14.52
N LEU A 126 -13.95 3.35 14.01
CA LEU A 126 -13.75 1.93 14.26
C LEU A 126 -12.49 1.66 15.11
N ASP A 127 -12.00 2.66 15.84
CA ASP A 127 -10.79 2.60 16.68
C ASP A 127 -9.54 2.12 15.91
N LEU A 128 -9.43 2.51 14.64
CA LEU A 128 -8.26 2.26 13.79
C LEU A 128 -7.48 3.57 13.60
N SER A 129 -6.15 3.54 13.76
CA SER A 129 -5.28 4.71 13.81
C SER A 129 -4.30 4.79 12.62
N PRO A 130 -4.76 5.18 11.41
CA PRO A 130 -3.87 5.28 10.27
C PRO A 130 -2.82 6.37 10.46
N ILE A 131 -1.56 6.04 10.16
CA ILE A 131 -0.41 6.95 10.25
C ILE A 131 -0.06 7.61 8.92
N GLY A 132 -0.61 7.12 7.83
CA GLY A 132 -0.25 7.58 6.48
C GLY A 132 -1.36 7.32 5.46
N PHE A 133 -1.05 7.73 4.23
CA PHE A 133 -1.92 7.61 3.07
C PHE A 133 -1.19 7.04 1.87
N VAL A 134 -1.80 6.08 1.20
CA VAL A 134 -1.35 5.55 -0.08
C VAL A 134 -2.47 5.72 -1.10
N PRO A 135 -2.30 6.53 -2.14
CA PRO A 135 -3.34 6.68 -3.14
C PRO A 135 -3.56 5.36 -3.90
N PRO A 136 -4.82 4.99 -4.19
CA PRO A 136 -5.14 3.87 -5.05
C PRO A 136 -4.37 3.90 -6.37
N ALA A 137 -3.85 2.75 -6.78
CA ALA A 137 -2.93 2.59 -7.91
C ALA A 137 -1.69 3.51 -7.90
N TRP A 138 -1.36 4.15 -6.76
CA TRP A 138 -0.36 5.21 -6.60
C TRP A 138 -0.59 6.42 -7.52
N LEU A 139 -1.83 6.64 -7.94
CA LEU A 139 -2.21 7.72 -8.82
C LEU A 139 -2.84 8.86 -8.02
N ALA A 140 -2.09 9.94 -7.83
CA ALA A 140 -2.56 11.16 -7.21
C ALA A 140 -1.88 12.39 -7.82
N ARG A 141 -2.46 13.56 -7.61
CA ARG A 141 -1.83 14.84 -7.90
C ARG A 141 -0.95 15.27 -6.73
N GLU A 142 -0.03 16.20 -6.99
CA GLU A 142 0.87 16.72 -5.95
C GLU A 142 0.11 17.33 -4.76
N CYS A 143 -0.96 18.07 -5.03
CA CYS A 143 -1.82 18.66 -4.00
C CYS A 143 -2.42 17.64 -3.02
N THR A 144 -2.61 16.38 -3.44
CA THR A 144 -3.06 15.31 -2.56
C THR A 144 -2.05 15.03 -1.43
N HIS A 145 -0.74 15.08 -1.73
CA HIS A 145 0.29 14.87 -0.71
C HIS A 145 0.37 16.03 0.29
N ASP A 146 0.06 17.27 -0.14
CA ASP A 146 -0.05 18.42 0.77
C ASP A 146 -1.25 18.25 1.71
N VAL A 147 -2.38 17.79 1.19
CA VAL A 147 -3.58 17.46 1.98
C VAL A 147 -3.28 16.37 3.01
N VAL A 148 -2.50 15.35 2.67
CA VAL A 148 -2.12 14.28 3.61
C VAL A 148 -1.45 14.85 4.85
N ARG A 149 -0.50 15.77 4.66
CA ARG A 149 0.15 16.48 5.78
C ARG A 149 -0.83 17.33 6.58
N GLU A 150 -1.71 18.05 5.92
CA GLU A 150 -2.69 18.95 6.53
C GLU A 150 -3.69 18.22 7.43
N VAL A 151 -4.11 17.01 7.06
CA VAL A 151 -4.99 16.17 7.89
C VAL A 151 -4.26 15.45 9.03
N GLY A 152 -2.96 15.71 9.20
CA GLY A 152 -2.15 15.19 10.30
C GLY A 152 -1.58 13.79 10.06
N LEU A 153 -1.48 13.34 8.83
CA LEU A 153 -0.81 12.09 8.49
C LEU A 153 0.69 12.33 8.22
N ARG A 154 1.52 11.44 8.76
CA ARG A 154 2.99 11.58 8.73
C ARG A 154 3.63 11.06 7.45
N ILE A 155 2.95 10.21 6.71
CA ILE A 155 3.53 9.47 5.58
C ILE A 155 2.56 9.47 4.42
N SER A 156 3.10 9.76 3.24
CA SER A 156 2.41 9.45 1.98
C SER A 156 3.39 8.83 0.99
N GLU A 157 2.88 8.07 0.03
CA GLU A 157 3.76 7.43 -0.94
C GLU A 157 3.20 7.43 -2.36
N ASP A 158 4.11 7.42 -3.30
CA ASP A 158 3.88 7.06 -4.69
C ASP A 158 4.65 5.77 -5.05
N VAL A 159 4.52 5.29 -6.27
CA VAL A 159 5.18 4.05 -6.71
C VAL A 159 6.72 4.12 -6.62
N ARG A 160 7.31 5.32 -6.65
CA ARG A 160 8.76 5.55 -6.72
C ARG A 160 9.37 6.09 -5.43
N SER A 161 8.55 6.61 -4.52
CA SER A 161 9.05 7.30 -3.33
C SER A 161 8.09 7.25 -2.16
N ILE A 162 8.66 7.49 -0.98
CA ILE A 162 7.94 7.75 0.27
C ILE A 162 8.19 9.21 0.64
N ARG A 163 7.14 9.90 1.08
CA ARG A 163 7.21 11.24 1.65
C ARG A 163 6.97 11.16 3.14
N LEU A 164 7.87 11.74 3.90
CA LEU A 164 7.79 11.86 5.35
C LEU A 164 7.44 13.31 5.68
N HIS A 165 6.35 13.50 6.40
CA HIS A 165 5.82 14.80 6.76
C HIS A 165 6.13 15.09 8.24
N ASP A 166 6.89 16.12 8.51
CA ASP A 166 7.06 16.66 9.86
C ASP A 166 5.87 17.56 10.18
N LEU A 167 4.97 17.06 11.03
CA LEU A 167 3.74 17.77 11.39
C LEU A 167 4.02 19.02 12.26
N ARG A 168 5.17 19.08 12.89
CA ARG A 168 5.55 20.20 13.75
C ARG A 168 6.10 21.37 12.93
N THR A 169 6.96 21.09 11.95
CA THR A 169 7.60 22.13 11.13
C THR A 169 6.87 22.38 9.81
N GLY A 170 5.97 21.47 9.42
CA GLY A 170 5.33 21.49 8.11
C GLY A 170 6.24 21.05 6.95
N ALA A 171 7.48 20.67 7.23
CA ALA A 171 8.42 20.22 6.21
C ALA A 171 8.07 18.81 5.71
N SER A 172 8.45 18.52 4.48
CA SER A 172 8.32 17.18 3.90
C SER A 172 9.62 16.75 3.26
N THR A 173 10.07 15.55 3.57
CA THR A 173 11.24 14.94 2.94
C THR A 173 10.80 13.80 2.02
N ARG A 174 11.49 13.62 0.90
CA ARG A 174 11.19 12.57 -0.09
C ARG A 174 12.34 11.59 -0.17
N ARG A 175 12.06 10.31 0.12
CA ARG A 175 13.01 9.21 -0.03
C ARG A 175 12.67 8.37 -1.26
N ARG A 176 13.63 8.21 -2.16
CA ARG A 176 13.47 7.30 -3.32
C ARG A 176 13.47 5.86 -2.86
N ALA A 177 12.39 5.15 -3.16
CA ALA A 177 12.22 3.74 -2.87
C ALA A 177 11.13 3.17 -3.78
N GLN A 178 11.50 2.65 -4.95
CA GLN A 178 10.53 2.11 -5.89
C GLN A 178 9.89 0.84 -5.32
N ALA A 179 8.55 0.77 -5.35
CA ALA A 179 7.81 -0.40 -4.93
C ALA A 179 7.95 -1.54 -5.96
N VAL A 180 8.28 -2.73 -5.46
CA VAL A 180 8.18 -3.98 -6.22
C VAL A 180 6.77 -4.53 -6.00
N ARG A 181 6.07 -4.82 -7.09
CA ARG A 181 4.69 -5.28 -7.10
C ARG A 181 4.49 -6.38 -8.14
N TRP A 182 3.42 -7.12 -7.99
CA TRP A 182 3.01 -8.17 -8.90
C TRP A 182 1.71 -7.78 -9.63
N SER A 183 1.36 -8.53 -10.66
CA SER A 183 0.10 -8.40 -11.38
C SER A 183 -0.35 -9.77 -11.85
N SER A 184 -1.53 -10.19 -11.41
CA SER A 184 -2.11 -11.50 -11.68
C SER A 184 -3.40 -11.44 -12.50
N ARG A 185 -3.72 -10.28 -13.12
CA ARG A 185 -4.98 -10.07 -13.87
C ARG A 185 -5.17 -11.02 -15.08
N THR A 186 -4.09 -11.52 -15.64
CA THR A 186 -4.09 -12.58 -16.68
C THR A 186 -2.88 -13.49 -16.49
N ALA A 187 -2.93 -14.75 -16.97
CA ALA A 187 -1.81 -15.68 -16.88
C ALA A 187 -0.53 -15.10 -17.52
N MET A 188 -0.63 -14.49 -18.69
CA MET A 188 0.51 -13.84 -19.35
C MET A 188 1.09 -12.71 -18.50
N ARG A 189 0.26 -11.87 -17.88
CA ARG A 189 0.71 -10.80 -16.97
C ARG A 189 1.32 -11.37 -15.70
N ALA A 190 0.84 -12.50 -15.19
CA ALA A 190 1.40 -13.17 -14.02
C ALA A 190 2.84 -13.64 -14.29
N HIS A 191 3.10 -14.30 -15.42
CA HIS A 191 4.45 -14.72 -15.82
C HIS A 191 5.38 -13.54 -16.08
N LEU A 192 4.91 -12.53 -16.83
CA LEU A 192 5.69 -11.32 -17.09
C LEU A 192 5.99 -10.58 -15.78
N SER A 193 5.02 -10.45 -14.91
CA SER A 193 5.16 -9.82 -13.61
C SER A 193 6.17 -10.55 -12.73
N HIS A 194 6.21 -11.88 -12.75
CA HIS A 194 7.23 -12.65 -12.06
C HIS A 194 8.63 -12.29 -12.57
N ALA A 195 8.87 -12.31 -13.88
CA ALA A 195 10.16 -11.94 -14.46
C ALA A 195 10.56 -10.49 -14.14
N VAL A 196 9.61 -9.55 -14.27
CA VAL A 196 9.82 -8.13 -13.95
C VAL A 196 10.11 -7.93 -12.46
N SER A 197 9.40 -8.60 -11.56
CA SER A 197 9.67 -8.49 -10.11
C SER A 197 11.05 -9.02 -9.75
N LEU A 198 11.48 -10.13 -10.32
CA LEU A 198 12.85 -10.66 -10.13
C LEU A 198 13.90 -9.67 -10.63
N TRP A 199 13.70 -9.09 -11.80
CA TRP A 199 14.61 -8.08 -12.35
C TRP A 199 14.67 -6.82 -11.47
N HIS A 200 13.51 -6.31 -11.01
CA HIS A 200 13.46 -5.20 -10.08
C HIS A 200 14.18 -5.50 -8.76
N LEU A 201 13.95 -6.68 -8.20
CA LEU A 201 14.62 -7.12 -6.99
C LEU A 201 16.14 -7.20 -7.18
N GLN A 202 16.59 -7.71 -8.34
CA GLN A 202 18.01 -7.75 -8.67
C GLN A 202 18.62 -6.36 -8.76
N ARG A 203 17.95 -5.42 -9.46
CA ARG A 203 18.42 -4.01 -9.58
C ARG A 203 18.41 -3.26 -8.26
N GLN A 204 17.54 -3.64 -7.34
CA GLN A 204 17.43 -2.98 -6.03
C GLN A 204 18.35 -3.58 -4.96
N ARG A 205 19.18 -4.56 -5.29
CA ARG A 205 20.08 -5.18 -4.31
C ARG A 205 21.00 -4.19 -3.60
N ALA A 206 21.51 -3.19 -4.32
CA ALA A 206 22.38 -2.15 -3.79
C ALA A 206 21.63 -0.99 -3.12
N ASN A 207 20.30 -0.91 -3.27
CA ASN A 207 19.53 0.19 -2.69
C ASN A 207 19.48 0.05 -1.16
N PRO A 208 19.63 1.15 -0.41
CA PRO A 208 19.54 1.11 1.05
C PRO A 208 18.14 0.74 1.55
N LEU A 209 17.11 0.97 0.73
CA LEU A 209 15.71 0.70 1.06
C LEU A 209 15.00 -0.01 -0.10
N VAL A 210 14.38 -1.14 0.20
CA VAL A 210 13.52 -1.90 -0.74
C VAL A 210 12.11 -1.93 -0.19
N ARG A 211 11.12 -1.76 -1.08
CA ARG A 211 9.69 -1.85 -0.77
C ARG A 211 9.04 -3.00 -1.53
N LEU A 212 8.30 -3.85 -0.82
CA LEU A 212 7.42 -4.85 -1.43
C LEU A 212 5.97 -4.45 -1.17
N ALA A 213 5.20 -4.29 -2.24
CA ALA A 213 3.77 -4.01 -2.17
C ALA A 213 3.00 -5.25 -2.63
N LEU A 214 2.27 -5.86 -1.72
CA LEU A 214 1.52 -7.09 -1.90
C LEU A 214 0.05 -6.76 -2.07
N HIS A 215 -0.63 -7.48 -2.96
CA HIS A 215 -2.08 -7.34 -3.17
C HIS A 215 -2.75 -8.69 -2.99
N PRO A 216 -3.99 -8.75 -2.46
CA PRO A 216 -4.74 -10.00 -2.35
C PRO A 216 -4.80 -10.79 -3.65
N GLN A 217 -4.94 -10.09 -4.77
CA GLN A 217 -4.96 -10.67 -6.11
C GLN A 217 -3.65 -11.38 -6.51
N ASP A 218 -2.51 -11.09 -5.87
CA ASP A 218 -1.24 -11.77 -6.14
C ASP A 218 -1.30 -13.26 -5.79
N LEU A 219 -2.25 -13.67 -4.95
CA LEU A 219 -2.51 -15.05 -4.58
C LEU A 219 -3.43 -15.78 -5.57
N SER A 220 -4.08 -15.08 -6.50
CA SER A 220 -5.03 -15.66 -7.45
C SER A 220 -4.37 -16.53 -8.51
N HIS A 221 -3.07 -16.35 -8.76
CA HIS A 221 -2.33 -17.14 -9.75
C HIS A 221 -1.12 -17.83 -9.10
N PRO A 222 -0.91 -19.15 -9.33
CA PRO A 222 0.16 -19.91 -8.68
C PRO A 222 1.55 -19.31 -8.85
N VAL A 223 1.87 -18.75 -10.02
CA VAL A 223 3.17 -18.16 -10.32
C VAL A 223 3.42 -16.90 -9.48
N THR A 224 2.45 -15.99 -9.37
CA THR A 224 2.60 -14.79 -8.54
C THR A 224 2.60 -15.14 -7.06
N ALA A 225 1.75 -16.07 -6.62
CA ALA A 225 1.73 -16.55 -5.24
C ALA A 225 3.08 -17.16 -4.82
N LEU A 226 3.69 -17.98 -5.68
CA LEU A 226 5.03 -18.52 -5.44
C LEU A 226 6.09 -17.40 -5.43
N SER A 227 6.02 -16.48 -6.40
CA SER A 227 6.96 -15.35 -6.49
C SER A 227 6.95 -14.47 -5.24
N VAL A 228 5.77 -14.15 -4.71
CA VAL A 228 5.61 -13.40 -3.45
C VAL A 228 6.25 -14.14 -2.29
N ARG A 229 5.97 -15.45 -2.12
CA ARG A 229 6.55 -16.28 -1.04
C ARG A 229 8.07 -16.31 -1.11
N VAL A 230 8.63 -16.51 -2.30
CA VAL A 230 10.08 -16.54 -2.52
C VAL A 230 10.69 -15.16 -2.21
N ALA A 231 10.08 -14.08 -2.68
CA ALA A 231 10.55 -12.73 -2.42
C ALA A 231 10.56 -12.41 -0.92
N LEU A 232 9.46 -12.65 -0.21
CA LEU A 232 9.37 -12.43 1.23
C LEU A 232 10.46 -13.20 1.99
N ARG A 233 10.59 -14.51 1.73
CA ARG A 233 11.58 -15.35 2.39
C ARG A 233 13.01 -14.89 2.11
N ARG A 234 13.35 -14.62 0.84
CA ARG A 234 14.70 -14.23 0.44
C ARG A 234 15.10 -12.86 1.01
N TRP A 235 14.19 -11.87 0.92
CA TRP A 235 14.52 -10.50 1.31
C TRP A 235 14.53 -10.31 2.83
N SER A 236 13.70 -11.03 3.58
CA SER A 236 13.75 -11.04 5.05
C SER A 236 15.05 -11.64 5.61
N GLN A 237 15.73 -12.51 4.85
CA GLN A 237 17.00 -13.09 5.27
C GLN A 237 18.20 -12.14 5.09
N VAL A 238 18.16 -11.29 4.06
CA VAL A 238 19.30 -10.44 3.67
C VAL A 238 19.14 -8.97 4.07
N ARG A 239 17.94 -8.55 4.51
CA ARG A 239 17.64 -7.17 4.89
C ARG A 239 17.00 -7.08 6.27
N THR A 240 17.21 -5.94 6.94
CA THR A 240 16.50 -5.63 8.18
C THR A 240 15.10 -5.16 7.85
N THR A 241 14.09 -5.85 8.38
CA THR A 241 12.69 -5.40 8.28
C THR A 241 12.51 -4.16 9.14
N MET A 242 11.88 -3.13 8.57
CA MET A 242 11.59 -1.86 9.25
C MET A 242 10.11 -1.52 9.12
N ARG A 243 9.63 -0.67 10.00
CA ARG A 243 8.33 -0.03 9.87
C ARG A 243 8.49 1.34 9.20
N TYR A 244 7.42 1.88 8.66
CA TYR A 244 7.47 3.18 8.01
C TYR A 244 7.79 4.32 8.99
N GLN A 245 7.28 4.25 10.21
CA GLN A 245 7.59 5.23 11.27
C GLN A 245 9.07 5.25 11.66
N ASP A 246 9.80 4.17 11.43
CA ASP A 246 11.24 4.07 11.73
C ASP A 246 12.11 4.76 10.64
N LEU A 247 11.49 5.31 9.57
CA LEU A 247 12.16 6.06 8.51
C LEU A 247 12.39 7.55 8.88
N GLN A 248 11.85 8.00 9.96
CA GLN A 248 11.93 9.42 10.41
C GLN A 248 13.32 9.78 10.90
#